data_3cee59b78fc3d3fdc42c3be5aaa167ae
#
_entry.id   3cee59b78fc3d3fdc42c3be5aaa167ae
#
_cell.length_a   1.000
_cell.length_b   1.000
_cell.length_c   1.000
_cell.angle_alpha   90.00
_cell.angle_beta   90.00
_cell.angle_gamma   90.00
#
_symmetry.space_group_name_H-M   'P 1'
#
loop_
_entity.id
_entity.type
_entity.pdbx_description
1 polymer ?
#
loop_
_entity_poly.entity_id
_entity_poly.type
_entity_poly.pdbx_seq_one_letter_code
_entity_poly.pdbx_strand_id
1 'polypeptide(L)'
;MSVNKSKPILGKLVLLLGGICTGTGAGGFESFIKQYGFHVFGPKTQTCVTSAPQKYQDTIKTTPMDMEANRQVADARMELWDGVDRVDWVTVNKGESMVEETVAAIKNGMVADPGGDWGYFLNSDGTLRTSDVWVVGYSWGSQSWAMISAYVNFDRVILTSGPVSEGFPNAAWITHPPATGTPGDHKYMLVDLPSPYPAAGADNMEKFDNAIRGGFTGMVTSVTPNGMGTYTADQHMFAMIGSNNASPGGHTVFCNDNPMNGWLPVCKHVVGQAP
;
A
#
# COMPACT_ATOMS: atom_id res chain seq x y z
N MET A 1 -10.86 -13.12 -5.52
CA MET A 1 -10.75 -13.30 -4.08
C MET A 1 -10.36 -14.74 -3.76
N SER A 2 -9.46 -14.96 -2.80
CA SER A 2 -8.99 -16.31 -2.46
C SER A 2 -8.48 -16.38 -1.01
N VAL A 3 -8.55 -17.57 -0.40
CA VAL A 3 -7.94 -17.91 0.88
C VAL A 3 -7.34 -19.31 0.81
N ASN A 4 -6.19 -19.52 1.44
CA ASN A 4 -5.57 -20.84 1.51
C ASN A 4 -6.04 -21.58 2.77
N LYS A 5 -7.03 -22.45 2.62
CA LYS A 5 -7.62 -23.24 3.72
C LYS A 5 -6.74 -24.42 4.19
N SER A 6 -5.59 -24.69 3.55
CA SER A 6 -4.61 -25.63 4.08
C SER A 6 -3.85 -25.07 5.28
N LYS A 7 -4.03 -23.79 5.60
CA LYS A 7 -3.46 -23.08 6.73
C LYS A 7 -4.57 -22.58 7.66
N PRO A 8 -4.29 -22.32 8.94
CA PRO A 8 -5.24 -21.63 9.81
C PRO A 8 -5.63 -20.28 9.22
N ILE A 9 -6.92 -20.00 9.18
CA ILE A 9 -7.43 -18.70 8.71
C ILE A 9 -7.08 -17.64 9.76
N LEU A 10 -6.40 -16.57 9.33
CA LEU A 10 -5.87 -15.54 10.24
C LEU A 10 -6.85 -14.42 10.58
N GLY A 11 -8.07 -14.43 9.98
CA GLY A 11 -9.05 -13.36 10.21
C GLY A 11 -8.59 -11.98 9.71
N LYS A 12 -7.73 -11.94 8.69
CA LYS A 12 -7.26 -10.70 8.06
C LYS A 12 -7.52 -10.75 6.55
N LEU A 13 -8.11 -9.68 6.03
CA LEU A 13 -8.31 -9.46 4.60
C LEU A 13 -7.21 -8.55 4.07
N VAL A 14 -6.51 -8.99 3.05
CA VAL A 14 -5.46 -8.21 2.38
C VAL A 14 -5.97 -7.66 1.06
N LEU A 15 -6.00 -6.34 0.95
CA LEU A 15 -6.32 -5.63 -0.29
C LEU A 15 -5.01 -5.27 -1.02
N LEU A 16 -4.91 -5.66 -2.29
CA LEU A 16 -3.73 -5.44 -3.11
C LEU A 16 -3.99 -4.37 -4.17
N LEU A 17 -3.11 -3.37 -4.27
CA LEU A 17 -3.07 -2.42 -5.38
C LEU A 17 -1.74 -2.47 -6.11
N GLY A 18 -1.79 -2.66 -7.41
CA GLY A 18 -0.63 -2.65 -8.30
C GLY A 18 -0.13 -1.25 -8.65
N GLY A 19 0.87 -1.20 -9.51
CA GLY A 19 1.37 0.03 -10.11
C GLY A 19 0.37 0.63 -11.11
N ILE A 20 0.75 1.77 -11.68
CA ILE A 20 -0.08 2.47 -12.68
C ILE A 20 -0.39 1.53 -13.86
N CYS A 21 -1.64 1.43 -14.24
CA CYS A 21 -2.12 0.58 -15.34
C CYS A 21 -1.82 -0.93 -15.22
N THR A 22 -1.34 -1.42 -14.07
CA THR A 22 -0.94 -2.83 -13.92
C THR A 22 -1.98 -3.72 -13.26
N GLY A 23 -3.14 -3.19 -12.91
CA GLY A 23 -4.20 -3.95 -12.26
C GLY A 23 -3.89 -4.31 -10.80
N THR A 24 -4.27 -5.51 -10.36
CA THR A 24 -4.33 -5.89 -8.96
C THR A 24 -3.03 -6.47 -8.36
N GLY A 25 -1.95 -6.53 -9.13
CA GLY A 25 -0.71 -7.20 -8.69
C GLY A 25 0.19 -6.31 -7.82
N ALA A 26 0.49 -6.72 -6.60
CA ALA A 26 1.46 -6.06 -5.72
C ALA A 26 2.81 -6.79 -5.72
N GLY A 27 3.46 -6.89 -6.88
CA GLY A 27 4.85 -7.32 -7.00
C GLY A 27 5.18 -8.70 -6.40
N GLY A 28 4.33 -9.72 -6.60
CA GLY A 28 4.53 -11.07 -6.04
C GLY A 28 4.05 -11.24 -4.60
N PHE A 29 3.68 -10.18 -3.91
CA PHE A 29 3.21 -10.23 -2.53
C PHE A 29 1.94 -11.08 -2.36
N GLU A 30 1.10 -11.16 -3.39
CA GLU A 30 -0.10 -12.01 -3.38
C GLU A 30 0.23 -13.49 -3.15
N SER A 31 1.17 -14.03 -3.91
CA SER A 31 1.58 -15.44 -3.80
C SER A 31 2.20 -15.72 -2.44
N PHE A 32 2.98 -14.78 -1.92
CA PHE A 32 3.61 -14.89 -0.61
C PHE A 32 2.56 -14.91 0.52
N ILE A 33 1.65 -13.93 0.55
CA ILE A 33 0.63 -13.83 1.61
C ILE A 33 -0.33 -15.02 1.64
N LYS A 34 -0.72 -15.54 0.48
CA LYS A 34 -1.60 -16.71 0.38
C LYS A 34 -1.09 -17.94 1.12
N GLN A 35 0.21 -18.05 1.33
CA GLN A 35 0.80 -19.20 2.06
C GLN A 35 0.49 -19.17 3.55
N TYR A 36 0.06 -18.04 4.10
CA TYR A 36 -0.15 -17.85 5.55
C TYR A 36 -1.61 -17.83 5.98
N GLY A 37 -2.55 -18.16 5.11
CA GLY A 37 -3.99 -18.22 5.46
C GLY A 37 -4.70 -16.87 5.50
N PHE A 38 -4.15 -15.85 4.85
CA PHE A 38 -4.83 -14.58 4.64
C PHE A 38 -5.90 -14.70 3.56
N HIS A 39 -6.98 -13.95 3.72
CA HIS A 39 -7.89 -13.64 2.65
C HIS A 39 -7.27 -12.57 1.74
N VAL A 40 -7.32 -12.75 0.43
CA VAL A 40 -6.66 -11.83 -0.51
C VAL A 40 -7.64 -11.39 -1.60
N PHE A 41 -7.69 -10.10 -1.84
CA PHE A 41 -8.46 -9.47 -2.90
C PHE A 41 -7.72 -8.29 -3.52
N GLY A 42 -7.78 -8.13 -4.83
CA GLY A 42 -7.35 -6.94 -5.54
C GLY A 42 -8.57 -6.26 -6.15
N PRO A 43 -8.99 -5.09 -5.66
CA PRO A 43 -10.05 -4.32 -6.29
C PRO A 43 -9.62 -3.87 -7.69
N LYS A 44 -10.55 -3.84 -8.63
CA LYS A 44 -10.31 -3.44 -10.03
C LYS A 44 -10.36 -1.91 -10.14
N THR A 45 -9.45 -1.24 -9.48
CA THR A 45 -9.40 0.22 -9.58
C THR A 45 -8.99 0.69 -10.97
N GLN A 46 -9.51 1.82 -11.37
CA GLN A 46 -9.15 2.54 -12.60
C GLN A 46 -7.74 3.17 -12.46
N THR A 47 -6.72 2.33 -12.26
CA THR A 47 -5.34 2.82 -12.04
C THR A 47 -4.78 3.64 -13.21
N CYS A 48 -5.33 3.47 -14.41
CA CYS A 48 -4.94 4.24 -15.60
C CYS A 48 -5.67 5.58 -15.74
N VAL A 49 -6.86 5.70 -15.18
CA VAL A 49 -7.70 6.90 -15.35
C VAL A 49 -7.40 7.96 -14.29
N THR A 50 -6.70 7.58 -13.25
CA THR A 50 -6.47 8.41 -12.07
C THR A 50 -5.12 9.10 -12.02
N SER A 51 -4.42 9.20 -13.13
CA SER A 51 -3.36 10.19 -13.24
C SER A 51 -3.98 11.56 -13.09
N ALA A 52 -3.52 12.33 -12.10
CA ALA A 52 -3.98 13.71 -11.93
C ALA A 52 -3.85 14.46 -13.26
N PRO A 53 -4.79 15.34 -13.60
CA PRO A 53 -4.68 16.17 -14.77
C PRO A 53 -3.33 16.86 -14.84
N GLN A 54 -2.75 17.00 -16.03
CA GLN A 54 -1.38 17.52 -16.23
C GLN A 54 -1.19 18.85 -15.49
N LYS A 55 -2.24 19.69 -15.47
CA LYS A 55 -2.23 20.97 -14.72
C LYS A 55 -1.85 20.79 -13.24
N TYR A 56 -2.38 19.77 -12.56
CA TYR A 56 -2.07 19.52 -11.15
C TYR A 56 -0.68 18.89 -10.99
N GLN A 57 -0.28 18.00 -11.89
CA GLN A 57 1.06 17.43 -11.89
C GLN A 57 2.14 18.51 -12.09
N ASP A 58 1.93 19.40 -13.04
CA ASP A 58 2.86 20.50 -13.30
C ASP A 58 2.89 21.49 -12.14
N THR A 59 1.72 21.83 -11.58
CA THR A 59 1.64 22.70 -10.40
C THR A 59 2.38 22.09 -9.21
N ILE A 60 2.19 20.81 -8.93
CA ILE A 60 2.89 20.12 -7.83
C ILE A 60 4.40 20.13 -8.05
N LYS A 61 4.88 19.92 -9.29
CA LYS A 61 6.31 19.95 -9.62
C LYS A 61 6.95 21.32 -9.46
N THR A 62 6.23 22.36 -9.85
CA THR A 62 6.73 23.76 -9.84
C THR A 62 6.42 24.49 -8.54
N THR A 63 5.34 24.13 -7.87
CA THR A 63 4.86 24.72 -6.64
C THR A 63 4.42 23.61 -5.67
N PRO A 64 5.37 22.88 -5.06
CA PRO A 64 5.08 21.74 -4.19
C PRO A 64 4.19 22.08 -2.98
N MET A 65 4.12 23.37 -2.64
CA MET A 65 3.29 23.90 -1.54
C MET A 65 1.86 24.23 -1.97
N ASP A 66 1.50 23.99 -3.24
CA ASP A 66 0.14 24.27 -3.70
C ASP A 66 -0.86 23.33 -3.02
N MET A 67 -1.56 23.88 -2.04
CA MET A 67 -2.52 23.15 -1.21
C MET A 67 -3.71 22.62 -2.03
N GLU A 68 -4.14 23.37 -3.05
CA GLU A 68 -5.27 22.97 -3.89
C GLU A 68 -4.89 21.78 -4.80
N ALA A 69 -3.74 21.83 -5.47
CA ALA A 69 -3.29 20.73 -6.30
C ALA A 69 -3.09 19.43 -5.47
N ASN A 70 -2.51 19.56 -4.29
CA ASN A 70 -2.35 18.43 -3.37
C ASN A 70 -3.69 17.88 -2.86
N ARG A 71 -4.64 18.76 -2.54
CA ARG A 71 -5.98 18.38 -2.12
C ARG A 71 -6.71 17.63 -3.24
N GLN A 72 -6.68 18.13 -4.46
CA GLN A 72 -7.31 17.49 -5.63
C GLN A 72 -6.83 16.05 -5.83
N VAL A 73 -5.52 15.79 -5.66
CA VAL A 73 -4.99 14.44 -5.81
C VAL A 73 -5.42 13.52 -4.66
N ALA A 74 -5.42 14.01 -3.43
CA ALA A 74 -5.88 13.23 -2.28
C ALA A 74 -7.38 12.93 -2.37
N ASP A 75 -8.19 13.92 -2.74
CA ASP A 75 -9.63 13.78 -2.93
C ASP A 75 -9.96 12.74 -3.99
N ALA A 76 -9.22 12.75 -5.11
CA ALA A 76 -9.38 11.71 -6.14
C ALA A 76 -9.08 10.29 -5.62
N ARG A 77 -8.08 10.11 -4.74
CA ARG A 77 -7.79 8.80 -4.14
C ARG A 77 -8.90 8.37 -3.17
N MET A 78 -9.44 9.32 -2.41
CA MET A 78 -10.58 9.05 -1.52
C MET A 78 -11.86 8.73 -2.31
N GLU A 79 -12.10 9.40 -3.45
CA GLU A 79 -13.21 9.08 -4.33
C GLU A 79 -13.12 7.66 -4.90
N LEU A 80 -11.92 7.21 -5.30
CA LEU A 80 -11.71 5.82 -5.69
C LEU A 80 -11.97 4.84 -4.55
N TRP A 81 -11.68 5.23 -3.31
CA TRP A 81 -11.89 4.40 -2.14
C TRP A 81 -13.37 4.19 -1.83
N ASP A 82 -14.13 5.27 -1.69
CA ASP A 82 -15.49 5.23 -1.15
C ASP A 82 -16.60 5.61 -2.15
N GLY A 83 -16.24 6.05 -3.36
CA GLY A 83 -17.19 6.39 -4.41
C GLY A 83 -17.92 7.72 -4.20
N VAL A 84 -17.47 8.56 -3.26
CA VAL A 84 -18.04 9.88 -3.03
C VAL A 84 -17.42 10.91 -3.97
N ASP A 85 -18.22 11.54 -4.79
CA ASP A 85 -17.77 12.59 -5.73
C ASP A 85 -17.03 13.71 -5.00
N ARG A 86 -15.77 13.94 -5.37
CA ARG A 86 -14.89 15.00 -4.79
C ARG A 86 -14.20 15.84 -5.84
N VAL A 87 -13.96 15.26 -7.02
CA VAL A 87 -13.24 15.92 -8.11
C VAL A 87 -13.96 15.70 -9.44
N ASP A 88 -13.85 16.66 -10.36
CA ASP A 88 -14.53 16.64 -11.65
C ASP A 88 -13.84 15.81 -12.74
N TRP A 89 -12.66 15.27 -12.44
CA TRP A 89 -11.82 14.52 -13.40
C TRP A 89 -11.68 13.03 -13.08
N VAL A 90 -12.29 12.57 -12.01
CA VAL A 90 -12.48 11.15 -11.68
C VAL A 90 -13.98 10.88 -11.72
N THR A 91 -14.36 9.71 -12.15
CA THR A 91 -15.74 9.24 -12.07
C THR A 91 -15.73 7.81 -11.57
N VAL A 92 -16.33 7.58 -10.43
CA VAL A 92 -16.54 6.26 -9.85
C VAL A 92 -18.03 5.95 -9.91
N ASN A 93 -18.43 5.01 -10.78
CA ASN A 93 -19.83 4.61 -10.84
C ASN A 93 -20.21 3.82 -9.58
N LYS A 94 -21.51 3.80 -9.30
CA LYS A 94 -22.04 3.00 -8.20
C LYS A 94 -21.64 1.52 -8.35
N GLY A 95 -21.05 0.95 -7.31
CA GLY A 95 -20.55 -0.42 -7.28
C GLY A 95 -19.10 -0.58 -7.74
N GLU A 96 -18.43 0.51 -8.15
CA GLU A 96 -17.05 0.48 -8.68
C GLU A 96 -16.00 1.09 -7.73
N SER A 97 -16.41 1.59 -6.56
CA SER A 97 -15.44 2.02 -5.54
C SER A 97 -14.72 0.80 -4.94
N MET A 98 -13.51 1.02 -4.43
CA MET A 98 -12.74 -0.08 -3.81
C MET A 98 -13.50 -0.74 -2.67
N VAL A 99 -14.23 0.04 -1.87
CA VAL A 99 -15.05 -0.47 -0.77
C VAL A 99 -16.20 -1.30 -1.31
N GLU A 100 -16.96 -0.80 -2.29
CA GLU A 100 -18.12 -1.52 -2.86
C GLU A 100 -17.70 -2.81 -3.55
N GLU A 101 -16.63 -2.78 -4.36
CA GLU A 101 -16.06 -3.99 -4.98
C GLU A 101 -15.61 -5.02 -3.93
N THR A 102 -14.97 -4.55 -2.84
CA THR A 102 -14.52 -5.42 -1.76
C THR A 102 -15.70 -6.06 -1.04
N VAL A 103 -16.72 -5.28 -0.69
CA VAL A 103 -17.94 -5.78 -0.04
C VAL A 103 -18.67 -6.77 -0.95
N ALA A 104 -18.81 -6.46 -2.24
CA ALA A 104 -19.40 -7.37 -3.21
C ALA A 104 -18.62 -8.69 -3.33
N ALA A 105 -17.29 -8.61 -3.37
CA ALA A 105 -16.43 -9.79 -3.41
C ALA A 105 -16.53 -10.64 -2.13
N ILE A 106 -16.63 -10.02 -0.95
CA ILE A 106 -16.87 -10.72 0.32
C ILE A 106 -18.21 -11.47 0.27
N LYS A 107 -19.30 -10.79 -0.12
CA LYS A 107 -20.63 -11.41 -0.24
C LYS A 107 -20.64 -12.58 -1.23
N ASN A 108 -19.96 -12.44 -2.36
CA ASN A 108 -19.77 -13.53 -3.30
C ASN A 108 -18.97 -14.69 -2.69
N GLY A 109 -17.93 -14.38 -1.90
CA GLY A 109 -17.14 -15.38 -1.16
C GLY A 109 -17.98 -16.16 -0.16
N MET A 110 -18.88 -15.50 0.57
CA MET A 110 -19.82 -16.16 1.51
C MET A 110 -20.70 -17.21 0.82
N VAL A 111 -21.09 -16.96 -0.42
CA VAL A 111 -21.91 -17.89 -1.20
C VAL A 111 -21.07 -19.00 -1.84
N ALA A 112 -19.95 -18.64 -2.45
CA ALA A 112 -19.12 -19.57 -3.22
C ALA A 112 -18.24 -20.46 -2.34
N ASP A 113 -17.89 -20.00 -1.15
CA ASP A 113 -17.01 -20.68 -0.18
C ASP A 113 -17.53 -20.47 1.25
N PRO A 114 -18.61 -21.13 1.67
CA PRO A 114 -19.21 -20.94 3.01
C PRO A 114 -18.27 -21.24 4.17
N GLY A 115 -17.23 -22.07 3.96
CA GLY A 115 -16.22 -22.41 4.97
C GLY A 115 -15.04 -21.44 5.02
N GLY A 116 -15.11 -20.35 4.27
CA GLY A 116 -14.01 -19.35 4.18
C GLY A 116 -14.11 -18.20 5.17
N ASP A 117 -15.13 -18.16 6.03
CA ASP A 117 -15.38 -17.10 7.03
C ASP A 117 -15.40 -15.66 6.45
N TRP A 118 -15.79 -15.53 5.19
CA TRP A 118 -15.79 -14.26 4.46
C TRP A 118 -16.61 -13.16 5.15
N GLY A 119 -17.75 -13.53 5.76
CA GLY A 119 -18.62 -12.60 6.48
C GLY A 119 -17.99 -11.93 7.69
N TYR A 120 -16.88 -12.47 8.19
CA TYR A 120 -16.13 -11.89 9.30
C TYR A 120 -15.66 -10.46 9.01
N PHE A 121 -15.38 -10.13 7.74
CA PHE A 121 -14.88 -8.82 7.33
C PHE A 121 -15.96 -7.75 7.15
N LEU A 122 -17.21 -8.07 7.43
CA LEU A 122 -18.32 -7.11 7.41
C LEU A 122 -18.77 -6.77 8.84
N ASN A 123 -19.11 -5.52 9.04
CA ASN A 123 -19.84 -5.07 10.20
C ASN A 123 -21.31 -5.56 10.12
N SER A 124 -22.04 -5.47 11.22
CA SER A 124 -23.46 -5.89 11.30
C SER A 124 -24.37 -5.12 10.33
N ASP A 125 -23.99 -3.91 9.93
CA ASP A 125 -24.69 -3.09 8.95
C ASP A 125 -24.29 -3.42 7.50
N GLY A 126 -23.38 -4.36 7.31
CA GLY A 126 -22.88 -4.79 6.00
C GLY A 126 -21.76 -3.92 5.42
N THR A 127 -21.25 -2.95 6.14
CA THR A 127 -20.08 -2.16 5.75
C THR A 127 -18.79 -2.94 5.98
N LEU A 128 -17.70 -2.56 5.28
CA LEU A 128 -16.38 -3.17 5.43
C LEU A 128 -15.77 -2.87 6.81
N ARG A 129 -15.31 -3.91 7.51
CA ARG A 129 -14.59 -3.80 8.78
C ARG A 129 -13.12 -3.51 8.52
N THR A 130 -12.76 -2.24 8.36
CA THR A 130 -11.40 -1.83 7.99
C THR A 130 -10.33 -2.17 9.04
N SER A 131 -10.70 -2.29 10.32
CA SER A 131 -9.81 -2.73 11.41
C SER A 131 -9.27 -4.17 11.27
N ASP A 132 -9.82 -4.97 10.38
CA ASP A 132 -9.33 -6.31 10.06
C ASP A 132 -8.79 -6.38 8.61
N VAL A 133 -8.61 -5.23 7.99
CA VAL A 133 -8.07 -5.11 6.64
C VAL A 133 -6.62 -4.67 6.67
N TRP A 134 -5.79 -5.40 5.95
CA TRP A 134 -4.45 -4.98 5.56
C TRP A 134 -4.49 -4.45 4.13
N VAL A 135 -3.72 -3.42 3.87
CA VAL A 135 -3.56 -2.87 2.53
C VAL A 135 -2.12 -2.99 2.08
N VAL A 136 -1.90 -3.51 0.89
CA VAL A 136 -0.58 -3.66 0.29
C VAL A 136 -0.56 -2.94 -1.04
N GLY A 137 0.37 -2.04 -1.22
CA GLY A 137 0.54 -1.25 -2.43
C GLY A 137 1.89 -1.43 -3.08
N TYR A 138 1.92 -1.33 -4.40
CA TYR A 138 3.13 -1.28 -5.20
C TYR A 138 3.11 -0.03 -6.08
N SER A 139 4.19 0.78 -6.02
CA SER A 139 4.32 1.98 -6.86
C SER A 139 3.11 2.93 -6.69
N TRP A 140 2.29 3.11 -7.72
CA TRP A 140 1.06 3.90 -7.66
C TRP A 140 0.08 3.42 -6.56
N GLY A 141 -0.03 2.11 -6.38
CA GLY A 141 -0.83 1.52 -5.29
C GLY A 141 -0.30 1.89 -3.91
N SER A 142 1.03 1.98 -3.74
CA SER A 142 1.64 2.47 -2.50
C SER A 142 1.27 3.92 -2.22
N GLN A 143 1.34 4.79 -3.23
CA GLN A 143 0.94 6.19 -3.11
C GLN A 143 -0.55 6.31 -2.73
N SER A 144 -1.40 5.52 -3.36
CA SER A 144 -2.83 5.53 -3.07
C SER A 144 -3.13 5.09 -1.64
N TRP A 145 -2.54 3.98 -1.19
CA TRP A 145 -2.73 3.51 0.19
C TRP A 145 -2.10 4.44 1.23
N ALA A 146 -0.99 5.11 0.91
CA ALA A 146 -0.43 6.12 1.80
C ALA A 146 -1.44 7.26 2.06
N MET A 147 -2.09 7.77 1.01
CA MET A 147 -3.11 8.81 1.11
C MET A 147 -4.38 8.31 1.81
N ILE A 148 -4.94 7.19 1.35
CA ILE A 148 -6.18 6.64 1.92
C ILE A 148 -6.00 6.29 3.41
N SER A 149 -4.85 5.72 3.79
CA SER A 149 -4.56 5.35 5.17
C SER A 149 -4.36 6.54 6.12
N ALA A 150 -4.21 7.75 5.59
CA ALA A 150 -4.24 8.96 6.41
C ALA A 150 -5.65 9.26 6.93
N TYR A 151 -6.70 8.81 6.23
CA TYR A 151 -8.10 9.07 6.55
C TYR A 151 -8.86 7.82 7.02
N VAL A 152 -8.39 6.64 6.66
CA VAL A 152 -9.03 5.35 6.97
C VAL A 152 -8.14 4.55 7.89
N ASN A 153 -8.72 4.02 8.98
CA ASN A 153 -8.00 3.16 9.92
C ASN A 153 -8.01 1.71 9.43
N PHE A 154 -6.85 1.27 8.92
CA PHE A 154 -6.58 -0.13 8.59
C PHE A 154 -5.78 -0.81 9.71
N ASP A 155 -5.88 -2.12 9.81
CA ASP A 155 -5.06 -2.89 10.74
C ASP A 155 -3.57 -2.84 10.35
N ARG A 156 -3.27 -2.80 9.04
CA ARG A 156 -1.88 -2.68 8.56
C ARG A 156 -1.81 -2.06 7.16
N VAL A 157 -0.77 -1.28 6.95
CA VAL A 157 -0.41 -0.67 5.66
C VAL A 157 0.99 -1.11 5.27
N ILE A 158 1.15 -1.70 4.09
CA ILE A 158 2.45 -2.14 3.59
C ILE A 158 2.67 -1.49 2.21
N LEU A 159 3.64 -0.60 2.15
CA LEU A 159 3.98 0.14 0.94
C LEU A 159 5.27 -0.41 0.34
N THR A 160 5.18 -0.97 -0.87
CA THR A 160 6.34 -1.45 -1.60
C THR A 160 6.66 -0.51 -2.76
N SER A 161 7.91 -0.05 -2.85
CA SER A 161 8.37 0.92 -3.87
C SER A 161 7.66 2.28 -3.82
N GLY A 162 7.25 2.74 -2.67
CA GLY A 162 6.54 4.00 -2.47
C GLY A 162 6.49 4.40 -1.00
N PRO A 163 5.81 5.52 -0.64
CA PRO A 163 5.10 6.43 -1.54
C PRO A 163 6.06 7.18 -2.46
N VAL A 164 5.66 7.34 -3.72
CA VAL A 164 6.45 8.12 -4.68
C VAL A 164 6.40 9.58 -4.24
N SER A 165 7.57 10.21 -4.22
CA SER A 165 7.77 11.52 -3.62
C SER A 165 7.42 12.69 -4.51
N GLU A 166 7.22 12.46 -5.79
CA GLU A 166 7.07 13.56 -6.74
C GLU A 166 5.91 14.46 -6.33
N GLY A 167 6.26 15.55 -5.66
CA GLY A 167 5.42 16.69 -5.46
C GLY A 167 4.52 16.74 -4.22
N PHE A 168 4.64 15.85 -3.25
CA PHE A 168 3.73 15.85 -2.09
C PHE A 168 4.32 16.22 -0.71
N PRO A 169 5.51 16.86 -0.58
CA PRO A 169 6.15 17.03 0.73
C PRO A 169 5.33 17.85 1.72
N ASN A 170 4.34 18.58 1.25
CA ASN A 170 3.51 19.49 2.05
C ASN A 170 2.00 19.21 1.93
N ALA A 171 1.61 18.08 1.37
CA ALA A 171 0.20 17.72 1.33
C ALA A 171 -0.37 17.61 2.74
N ALA A 172 -1.61 18.02 2.95
CA ALA A 172 -2.24 18.01 4.27
C ALA A 172 -2.26 16.63 4.92
N TRP A 173 -2.42 15.56 4.13
CA TRP A 173 -2.38 14.18 4.60
C TRP A 173 -0.98 13.75 5.08
N ILE A 174 0.09 14.42 4.65
CA ILE A 174 1.46 14.20 5.12
C ILE A 174 1.75 15.08 6.35
N THR A 175 1.41 16.36 6.29
CA THR A 175 1.81 17.34 7.33
C THR A 175 0.87 17.34 8.52
N HIS A 176 -0.41 17.02 8.32
CA HIS A 176 -1.45 17.01 9.34
C HIS A 176 -2.38 15.81 9.12
N PRO A 177 -1.89 14.57 9.28
CA PRO A 177 -2.74 13.40 9.09
C PRO A 177 -3.90 13.45 10.11
N PRO A 178 -5.14 13.18 9.66
CA PRO A 178 -6.28 13.10 10.57
C PRO A 178 -6.04 12.06 11.67
N ALA A 179 -6.51 12.35 12.87
CA ALA A 179 -6.40 11.41 14.00
C ALA A 179 -7.16 10.08 13.78
N THR A 180 -8.01 10.02 12.76
CA THR A 180 -8.82 8.84 12.38
C THR A 180 -8.11 7.86 11.46
N GLY A 181 -6.95 8.24 10.92
CA GLY A 181 -6.18 7.38 10.01
C GLY A 181 -5.52 6.19 10.73
N THR A 182 -4.86 5.36 9.93
CA THR A 182 -4.08 4.23 10.44
C THR A 182 -2.91 4.72 11.31
N PRO A 183 -2.72 4.19 12.53
CA PRO A 183 -1.57 4.52 13.36
C PRO A 183 -0.22 4.26 12.70
N GLY A 184 0.79 5.04 13.05
CA GLY A 184 2.10 4.97 12.43
C GLY A 184 2.85 3.64 12.64
N ASP A 185 2.65 3.01 13.80
CA ASP A 185 3.17 1.70 14.16
C ASP A 185 2.48 0.52 13.44
N HIS A 186 1.44 0.81 12.67
CA HIS A 186 0.78 -0.13 11.76
C HIS A 186 1.17 0.08 10.28
N LYS A 187 2.08 1.01 10.00
CA LYS A 187 2.49 1.37 8.64
C LYS A 187 3.91 0.90 8.36
N TYR A 188 4.09 0.14 7.29
CA TYR A 188 5.35 -0.43 6.85
C TYR A 188 5.72 0.05 5.46
N MET A 189 7.01 0.31 5.23
CA MET A 189 7.53 0.74 3.95
C MET A 189 8.77 -0.06 3.55
N LEU A 190 8.78 -0.56 2.33
CA LEU A 190 9.86 -1.34 1.75
C LEU A 190 10.31 -0.67 0.45
N VAL A 191 11.58 -0.26 0.37
CA VAL A 191 12.14 0.39 -0.82
C VAL A 191 13.45 -0.26 -1.21
N ASP A 192 13.59 -0.58 -2.49
CA ASP A 192 14.81 -1.09 -3.08
C ASP A 192 15.60 0.09 -3.67
N LEU A 193 16.82 0.31 -3.20
CA LEU A 193 17.68 1.41 -3.60
C LEU A 193 18.78 0.91 -4.53
N PRO A 194 18.92 1.47 -5.75
CA PRO A 194 19.99 1.08 -6.66
C PRO A 194 21.38 1.45 -6.13
N SER A 195 22.40 0.72 -6.60
CA SER A 195 23.81 1.03 -6.33
C SER A 195 24.48 1.57 -7.60
N PRO A 196 25.35 2.59 -7.49
CA PRO A 196 25.72 3.30 -6.27
C PRO A 196 24.64 4.31 -5.84
N TYR A 197 24.34 4.33 -4.56
CA TYR A 197 23.58 5.40 -3.95
C TYR A 197 24.56 6.58 -3.67
N PRO A 198 24.28 7.83 -4.03
CA PRO A 198 22.99 8.44 -4.41
C PRO A 198 22.77 8.69 -5.91
N ALA A 199 23.46 8.01 -6.83
CA ALA A 199 23.36 8.29 -8.28
C ALA A 199 21.95 8.08 -8.88
N ALA A 200 21.06 7.47 -8.13
CA ALA A 200 19.65 7.26 -8.52
C ALA A 200 18.68 8.35 -8.06
N GLY A 201 19.22 9.51 -7.67
CA GLY A 201 18.44 10.68 -7.29
C GLY A 201 18.11 10.75 -5.79
N ALA A 202 17.98 11.98 -5.30
CA ALA A 202 17.52 12.32 -3.95
C ALA A 202 16.12 11.76 -3.66
N ASP A 203 15.36 11.44 -4.70
CA ASP A 203 13.97 11.00 -4.68
C ASP A 203 13.69 9.80 -3.78
N ASN A 204 14.66 8.89 -3.62
CA ASN A 204 14.43 7.67 -2.83
C ASN A 204 14.52 7.92 -1.31
N MET A 205 15.37 8.86 -0.86
CA MET A 205 15.38 9.27 0.56
C MET A 205 14.19 10.17 0.88
N GLU A 206 13.80 11.02 -0.05
CA GLU A 206 12.59 11.83 0.07
C GLU A 206 11.34 10.98 0.29
N LYS A 207 11.27 9.76 -0.27
CA LYS A 207 10.18 8.81 0.04
C LYS A 207 10.08 8.49 1.53
N PHE A 208 11.23 8.25 2.19
CA PHE A 208 11.24 7.99 3.63
C PHE A 208 10.90 9.23 4.44
N ASP A 209 11.42 10.39 4.05
CA ASP A 209 11.08 11.67 4.70
C ASP A 209 9.58 11.96 4.59
N ASN A 210 8.98 11.72 3.43
CA ASN A 210 7.55 11.88 3.22
C ASN A 210 6.74 10.84 4.02
N ALA A 211 7.21 9.61 4.12
CA ALA A 211 6.59 8.59 4.96
C ALA A 211 6.60 8.99 6.44
N ILE A 212 7.73 9.46 6.96
CA ILE A 212 7.84 9.95 8.33
C ILE A 212 6.89 11.13 8.58
N ARG A 213 6.84 12.11 7.68
CA ARG A 213 5.89 13.23 7.75
C ARG A 213 4.44 12.75 7.70
N GLY A 214 4.14 11.72 6.92
CA GLY A 214 2.83 11.08 6.81
C GLY A 214 2.47 10.16 8.00
N GLY A 215 3.25 10.22 9.08
CA GLY A 215 2.99 9.52 10.32
C GLY A 215 3.46 8.07 10.36
N PHE A 216 4.37 7.66 9.47
CA PHE A 216 5.11 6.40 9.64
C PHE A 216 6.09 6.54 10.79
N THR A 217 6.19 5.53 11.63
CA THR A 217 7.09 5.52 12.79
C THR A 217 8.29 4.60 12.55
N GLY A 218 9.31 4.76 13.40
CA GLY A 218 10.53 3.97 13.34
C GLY A 218 11.63 4.60 12.48
N MET A 219 12.83 4.01 12.56
CA MET A 219 13.98 4.41 11.76
C MET A 219 14.08 3.57 10.49
N VAL A 220 14.73 4.14 9.46
CA VAL A 220 15.05 3.39 8.25
C VAL A 220 16.08 2.31 8.57
N THR A 221 15.72 1.06 8.38
CA THR A 221 16.56 -0.10 8.58
C THR A 221 17.18 -0.54 7.25
N SER A 222 18.51 -0.55 7.17
CA SER A 222 19.20 -1.09 5.99
C SER A 222 19.08 -2.62 5.94
N VAL A 223 18.72 -3.11 4.78
CA VAL A 223 18.62 -4.55 4.47
C VAL A 223 19.73 -4.92 3.51
N THR A 224 20.45 -5.99 3.79
CA THR A 224 21.47 -6.50 2.86
C THR A 224 20.86 -7.51 1.89
N PRO A 225 21.26 -7.53 0.61
CA PRO A 225 20.69 -8.42 -0.41
C PRO A 225 20.78 -9.91 -0.07
N ASN A 226 21.73 -10.30 0.78
CA ASN A 226 21.94 -11.68 1.23
C ASN A 226 21.64 -11.84 2.73
N GLY A 227 20.95 -10.86 3.33
CA GLY A 227 20.80 -10.77 4.77
C GLY A 227 19.78 -11.76 5.32
N MET A 228 20.23 -12.62 6.22
CA MET A 228 19.37 -13.26 7.20
C MET A 228 19.27 -12.30 8.40
N GLY A 229 18.33 -11.36 8.35
CA GLY A 229 18.10 -10.41 9.44
C GLY A 229 16.95 -10.86 10.33
N THR A 230 17.11 -10.71 11.63
CA THR A 230 15.98 -10.66 12.56
C THR A 230 15.63 -9.20 12.80
N TYR A 231 14.33 -8.89 12.74
CA TYR A 231 13.84 -7.53 12.90
C TYR A 231 13.01 -7.41 14.17
N THR A 232 13.07 -6.27 14.82
CA THR A 232 12.31 -5.95 16.04
C THR A 232 10.98 -5.30 15.70
N ALA A 233 10.01 -5.37 16.61
CA ALA A 233 8.65 -4.91 16.36
C ALA A 233 8.52 -3.41 16.04
N ASP A 234 9.52 -2.61 16.40
CA ASP A 234 9.60 -1.17 16.14
C ASP A 234 10.25 -0.82 14.78
N GLN A 235 10.65 -1.81 14.00
CA GLN A 235 11.23 -1.60 12.67
C GLN A 235 10.14 -1.66 11.61
N HIS A 236 9.85 -0.52 11.01
CA HIS A 236 8.73 -0.36 10.07
C HIS A 236 9.15 0.10 8.67
N MET A 237 10.35 0.69 8.54
CA MET A 237 10.86 1.20 7.26
C MET A 237 12.14 0.48 6.88
N PHE A 238 12.17 -0.10 5.67
CA PHE A 238 13.25 -0.95 5.21
C PHE A 238 13.80 -0.46 3.86
N ALA A 239 15.12 -0.30 3.79
CA ALA A 239 15.84 0.07 2.59
C ALA A 239 16.85 -1.01 2.23
N MET A 240 16.72 -1.65 1.06
CA MET A 240 17.76 -2.53 0.51
C MET A 240 18.65 -1.74 -0.43
N ILE A 241 19.95 -1.68 -0.14
CA ILE A 241 20.92 -0.91 -0.92
C ILE A 241 21.76 -1.86 -1.78
N GLY A 242 21.90 -1.54 -3.07
CA GLY A 242 22.78 -2.29 -3.98
C GLY A 242 22.21 -3.63 -4.43
N SER A 243 20.90 -3.79 -4.41
CA SER A 243 20.23 -4.95 -5.00
C SER A 243 20.55 -5.03 -6.50
N ASN A 244 21.00 -6.20 -6.97
CA ASN A 244 21.20 -6.46 -8.41
C ASN A 244 19.88 -6.48 -9.19
N ASN A 245 18.76 -6.47 -8.50
CA ASN A 245 17.40 -6.46 -9.05
C ASN A 245 16.77 -5.06 -8.99
N ALA A 246 17.47 -4.06 -8.45
CA ALA A 246 16.94 -2.71 -8.38
C ALA A 246 16.75 -2.15 -9.79
N SER A 247 15.50 -1.94 -10.18
CA SER A 247 15.19 -1.14 -11.38
C SER A 247 15.49 0.34 -11.12
N PRO A 248 15.75 1.13 -12.15
CA PRO A 248 15.79 2.59 -12.02
C PRO A 248 14.53 3.08 -11.29
N GLY A 249 14.70 3.82 -10.19
CA GLY A 249 13.59 4.30 -9.37
C GLY A 249 13.17 3.40 -8.19
N GLY A 250 13.91 2.34 -7.87
CA GLY A 250 13.66 1.53 -6.67
C GLY A 250 12.36 0.70 -6.71
N HIS A 251 11.97 0.21 -7.88
CA HIS A 251 10.66 -0.43 -8.10
C HIS A 251 10.65 -1.96 -7.98
N THR A 252 11.62 -2.58 -7.31
CA THR A 252 11.77 -4.05 -7.31
C THR A 252 11.72 -4.65 -5.90
N VAL A 253 10.65 -4.44 -5.17
CA VAL A 253 10.44 -5.19 -3.93
C VAL A 253 9.62 -6.44 -4.22
N PHE A 254 10.22 -7.61 -4.03
CA PHE A 254 9.55 -8.90 -4.22
C PHE A 254 9.51 -9.68 -2.92
N CYS A 255 8.32 -9.86 -2.38
CA CYS A 255 8.07 -10.85 -1.36
C CYS A 255 7.76 -12.18 -2.06
N ASN A 256 8.73 -13.02 -2.23
CA ASN A 256 8.56 -14.39 -2.72
C ASN A 256 9.41 -15.36 -1.88
N ASP A 257 9.16 -16.65 -2.01
CA ASP A 257 9.85 -17.67 -1.22
C ASP A 257 11.26 -18.01 -1.69
N ASN A 258 11.81 -17.25 -2.63
CA ASN A 258 13.18 -17.45 -3.04
C ASN A 258 14.12 -17.02 -1.89
N PRO A 259 14.86 -17.95 -1.25
CA PRO A 259 15.76 -17.62 -0.16
C PRO A 259 16.93 -16.72 -0.59
N MET A 260 17.20 -16.62 -1.90
CA MET A 260 18.16 -15.67 -2.48
C MET A 260 17.61 -14.25 -2.55
N ASN A 261 16.31 -14.07 -2.27
CA ASN A 261 15.69 -12.77 -2.20
C ASN A 261 15.90 -12.18 -0.80
N GLY A 262 16.78 -11.22 -0.67
CA GLY A 262 17.07 -10.54 0.60
C GLY A 262 15.85 -9.91 1.27
N TRP A 263 14.73 -9.75 0.55
CA TRP A 263 13.48 -9.24 1.11
C TRP A 263 12.68 -10.28 1.91
N LEU A 264 12.96 -11.60 1.76
CA LEU A 264 12.16 -12.63 2.43
C LEU A 264 12.07 -12.47 3.95
N PRO A 265 13.16 -12.18 4.70
CA PRO A 265 13.06 -11.94 6.15
C PRO A 265 12.22 -10.72 6.50
N VAL A 266 12.35 -9.63 5.73
CA VAL A 266 11.52 -8.42 5.90
C VAL A 266 10.06 -8.72 5.62
N CYS A 267 9.78 -9.44 4.54
CA CYS A 267 8.40 -9.80 4.18
C CYS A 267 7.76 -10.68 5.26
N LYS A 268 8.48 -11.63 5.82
CA LYS A 268 8.01 -12.43 6.97
C LYS A 268 7.73 -11.54 8.17
N HIS A 269 8.64 -10.63 8.50
CA HIS A 269 8.48 -9.69 9.61
C HIS A 269 7.21 -8.84 9.44
N VAL A 270 7.01 -8.20 8.28
CA VAL A 270 5.85 -7.32 8.05
C VAL A 270 4.52 -8.07 8.03
N VAL A 271 4.51 -9.38 7.80
CA VAL A 271 3.31 -10.21 7.93
C VAL A 271 3.20 -10.90 9.30
N GLY A 272 4.08 -10.61 10.24
CA GLY A 272 4.06 -11.15 11.59
C GLY A 272 4.43 -12.62 11.68
N GLN A 273 5.21 -13.12 10.72
CA GLN A 273 5.75 -14.49 10.74
C GLN A 273 7.16 -14.50 11.33
N ALA A 274 7.53 -15.58 11.97
CA ALA A 274 8.91 -15.77 12.43
C ALA A 274 9.87 -15.77 11.21
N PRO A 275 11.06 -15.17 11.34
CA PRO A 275 12.07 -15.12 10.29
C PRO A 275 12.56 -16.51 9.83
#